data_f7aed4a7983b59458a9057944766572f
#
_entry.id   f7aed4a7983b59458a9057944766572f
#
_cell.length_a   1.000
_cell.length_b   1.000
_cell.length_c   1.000
_cell.angle_alpha   90.00
_cell.angle_beta   90.00
_cell.angle_gamma   90.00
#
_symmetry.space_group_name_H-M   'P 1'
#
loop_
_entity.id
_entity.type
_entity.pdbx_description
1 polymer ?
#
loop_
_entity_poly.entity_id
_entity_poly.type
_entity_poly.pdbx_seq_one_letter_code
_entity_poly.pdbx_strand_id
1 'polypeptide(L)'
;MSRSLAILAAAVLAWVGAASAQTQSTGPTTHAGTKLAFPATLGGAQLERSVNYAAPPANRPDLGYSYYYSTPKKMVIAVQVFDGGRRVPPGSDSPTVIGEFTNELASAEEQIKSGGYTRFERPSVPSTCTYGSVTFRCITYSAMTQANLRVYSKLLLTGYREHYVKIRIDWGQAMQQSSADADAALQAFIPALMH
;
A
#
# COMPACT_ATOMS: atom_id res chain seq x y z
N MET A 1 -11.64 22.53 -36.69
CA MET A 1 -12.00 22.56 -35.26
C MET A 1 -12.11 21.12 -34.78
N SER A 2 -11.00 20.52 -34.35
CA SER A 2 -10.92 19.11 -33.94
C SER A 2 -10.77 19.05 -32.42
N ARG A 3 -11.76 18.47 -31.73
CA ARG A 3 -11.76 18.26 -30.30
C ARG A 3 -10.95 16.97 -30.01
N SER A 4 -9.69 17.13 -29.69
CA SER A 4 -8.92 16.04 -29.08
C SER A 4 -9.28 15.93 -27.61
N LEU A 5 -10.20 15.01 -27.28
CA LEU A 5 -10.38 14.55 -25.90
C LEU A 5 -9.11 13.82 -25.49
N ALA A 6 -8.26 14.48 -24.73
CA ALA A 6 -7.18 13.82 -24.03
C ALA A 6 -7.79 12.95 -22.92
N ILE A 7 -7.85 11.65 -23.17
CA ILE A 7 -8.08 10.65 -22.13
C ILE A 7 -6.80 10.64 -21.26
N LEU A 8 -6.83 11.43 -20.18
CA LEU A 8 -5.85 11.34 -19.12
C LEU A 8 -6.09 10.02 -18.39
N ALA A 9 -5.43 8.98 -18.87
CA ALA A 9 -5.30 7.74 -18.13
C ALA A 9 -4.67 8.09 -16.78
N ALA A 10 -5.45 7.93 -15.71
CA ALA A 10 -4.94 7.95 -14.35
C ALA A 10 -3.89 6.84 -14.28
N ALA A 11 -2.62 7.23 -14.35
CA ALA A 11 -1.52 6.35 -14.00
C ALA A 11 -1.56 6.16 -12.48
N VAL A 12 -2.55 5.39 -12.03
CA VAL A 12 -2.46 4.71 -10.73
C VAL A 12 -1.14 3.97 -10.82
N LEU A 13 -0.26 4.19 -9.87
CA LEU A 13 0.97 3.42 -9.67
C LEU A 13 0.62 1.93 -9.65
N ALA A 14 0.37 1.38 -10.82
CA ALA A 14 0.26 -0.04 -10.99
C ALA A 14 1.67 -0.59 -10.76
N TRP A 15 1.88 -1.16 -9.62
CA TRP A 15 2.96 -2.08 -9.36
C TRP A 15 2.80 -3.29 -10.28
N VAL A 16 3.07 -3.10 -11.55
CA VAL A 16 3.10 -4.16 -12.54
C VAL A 16 4.55 -4.62 -12.68
N GLY A 17 5.04 -5.28 -11.65
CA GLY A 17 6.00 -6.33 -11.93
C GLY A 17 5.27 -7.41 -12.73
N ALA A 18 5.85 -7.85 -13.84
CA ALA A 18 5.34 -8.81 -14.83
C ALA A 18 4.02 -9.51 -14.45
N ALA A 19 2.92 -9.03 -14.99
CA ALA A 19 1.59 -9.58 -14.76
C ALA A 19 1.45 -10.93 -15.47
N SER A 20 1.94 -11.96 -14.83
CA SER A 20 1.46 -13.32 -15.08
C SER A 20 0.10 -13.43 -14.38
N ALA A 21 -0.84 -14.10 -14.99
CA ALA A 21 -2.22 -14.24 -14.55
C ALA A 21 -2.31 -14.76 -13.09
N GLN A 22 -2.28 -13.85 -12.12
CA GLN A 22 -2.53 -14.17 -10.73
C GLN A 22 -4.03 -14.29 -10.55
N THR A 23 -4.49 -15.32 -9.86
CA THR A 23 -5.89 -15.52 -9.55
C THR A 23 -6.39 -14.32 -8.74
N GLN A 24 -7.19 -13.47 -9.36
CA GLN A 24 -7.82 -12.34 -8.70
C GLN A 24 -9.09 -12.83 -8.02
N SER A 25 -9.20 -12.61 -6.72
CA SER A 25 -10.43 -12.82 -5.96
C SER A 25 -10.96 -11.47 -5.52
N THR A 26 -12.26 -11.22 -5.77
CA THR A 26 -12.97 -10.02 -5.29
C THR A 26 -13.87 -10.31 -4.10
N GLY A 27 -13.90 -11.55 -3.65
CA GLY A 27 -14.71 -11.97 -2.51
C GLY A 27 -14.07 -11.65 -1.16
N PRO A 28 -14.87 -11.62 -0.08
CA PRO A 28 -14.37 -11.49 1.28
C PRO A 28 -13.38 -12.62 1.59
N THR A 29 -12.30 -12.27 2.24
CA THR A 29 -11.28 -13.25 2.62
C THR A 29 -10.76 -12.95 4.02
N THR A 30 -10.24 -13.97 4.69
CA THR A 30 -9.60 -13.86 6.00
C THR A 30 -8.20 -14.43 5.91
N HIS A 31 -7.20 -13.65 6.30
CA HIS A 31 -5.82 -14.11 6.34
C HIS A 31 -5.62 -15.16 7.44
N ALA A 32 -5.18 -16.36 7.06
CA ALA A 32 -5.14 -17.51 7.96
C ALA A 32 -4.25 -17.28 9.21
N GLY A 33 -3.07 -16.67 9.04
CA GLY A 33 -2.11 -16.42 10.13
C GLY A 33 -2.58 -15.30 11.07
N THR A 34 -2.93 -14.14 10.54
CA THR A 34 -3.27 -12.96 11.35
C THR A 34 -4.74 -12.91 11.76
N LYS A 35 -5.62 -13.67 11.12
CA LYS A 35 -7.10 -13.59 11.26
C LYS A 35 -7.68 -12.22 10.86
N LEU A 36 -6.91 -11.38 10.18
CA LEU A 36 -7.44 -10.16 9.59
C LEU A 36 -8.45 -10.48 8.50
N ALA A 37 -9.58 -9.79 8.54
CA ALA A 37 -10.64 -9.94 7.53
C ALA A 37 -10.54 -8.84 6.48
N PHE A 38 -10.66 -9.24 5.21
CA PHE A 38 -10.61 -8.36 4.04
C PHE A 38 -11.95 -8.44 3.29
N PRO A 39 -13.02 -7.85 3.84
CA PRO A 39 -14.34 -7.86 3.21
C PRO A 39 -14.38 -7.01 1.94
N ALA A 40 -15.45 -7.14 1.16
CA ALA A 40 -15.66 -6.34 -0.05
C ALA A 40 -15.67 -4.82 0.21
N THR A 41 -16.07 -4.41 1.42
CA THR A 41 -16.03 -3.00 1.85
C THR A 41 -15.40 -2.92 3.23
N LEU A 42 -14.42 -2.04 3.40
CA LEU A 42 -13.71 -1.82 4.66
C LEU A 42 -13.40 -0.33 4.85
N GLY A 43 -13.88 0.27 5.96
CA GLY A 43 -13.67 1.69 6.23
C GLY A 43 -14.17 2.61 5.11
N GLY A 44 -15.21 2.20 4.37
CA GLY A 44 -15.76 2.93 3.23
C GLY A 44 -15.01 2.73 1.90
N ALA A 45 -13.90 1.98 1.91
CA ALA A 45 -13.18 1.62 0.69
C ALA A 45 -13.66 0.27 0.14
N GLN A 46 -13.67 0.10 -1.18
CA GLN A 46 -14.10 -1.10 -1.90
C GLN A 46 -12.90 -1.95 -2.29
N LEU A 47 -12.97 -3.27 -2.01
CA LEU A 47 -11.96 -4.24 -2.44
C LEU A 47 -12.04 -4.41 -3.96
N GLU A 48 -10.96 -4.06 -4.65
CA GLU A 48 -10.85 -4.18 -6.11
C GLU A 48 -10.22 -5.52 -6.52
N ARG A 49 -9.20 -5.95 -5.78
CA ARG A 49 -8.50 -7.20 -6.07
C ARG A 49 -7.68 -7.69 -4.88
N SER A 50 -7.37 -8.98 -4.88
CA SER A 50 -6.34 -9.57 -4.02
C SER A 50 -5.33 -10.36 -4.86
N VAL A 51 -4.12 -10.52 -4.30
CA VAL A 51 -3.02 -11.27 -4.91
C VAL A 51 -2.47 -12.26 -3.89
N ASN A 52 -2.37 -13.51 -4.31
CA ASN A 52 -1.71 -14.57 -3.53
C ASN A 52 -0.33 -14.84 -4.15
N TYR A 53 0.74 -14.45 -3.46
CA TYR A 53 2.10 -14.65 -3.96
C TYR A 53 2.61 -16.09 -3.81
N ALA A 54 1.97 -16.92 -2.99
CA ALA A 54 2.30 -18.34 -2.89
C ALA A 54 1.82 -19.13 -4.11
N ALA A 55 0.84 -18.62 -4.86
CA ALA A 55 0.34 -19.26 -6.08
C ALA A 55 1.26 -19.04 -7.27
N PRO A 56 1.26 -19.96 -8.27
CA PRO A 56 1.92 -19.73 -9.54
C PRO A 56 1.44 -18.45 -10.23
N PRO A 57 2.28 -17.76 -10.98
CA PRO A 57 3.68 -18.08 -11.25
C PRO A 57 4.67 -17.54 -10.22
N ALA A 58 4.21 -16.76 -9.23
CA ALA A 58 5.11 -16.11 -8.26
C ALA A 58 5.87 -17.13 -7.42
N ASN A 59 5.16 -18.15 -6.89
CA ASN A 59 5.72 -19.20 -6.01
C ASN A 59 6.56 -18.62 -4.86
N ARG A 60 6.11 -17.49 -4.27
CA ARG A 60 6.78 -16.74 -3.21
C ARG A 60 5.88 -16.64 -1.97
N PRO A 61 5.73 -17.74 -1.21
CA PRO A 61 4.90 -17.75 -0.01
C PRO A 61 5.35 -16.74 1.05
N ASP A 62 6.64 -16.43 1.08
CA ASP A 62 7.25 -15.42 1.95
C ASP A 62 6.72 -14.00 1.73
N LEU A 63 6.16 -13.70 0.54
CA LEU A 63 5.53 -12.43 0.23
C LEU A 63 4.03 -12.38 0.60
N GLY A 64 3.44 -13.49 1.02
CA GLY A 64 2.08 -13.58 1.54
C GLY A 64 1.00 -13.15 0.58
N TYR A 65 0.16 -12.19 1.01
CA TYR A 65 -1.01 -11.71 0.27
C TYR A 65 -1.03 -10.20 0.20
N SER A 66 -1.53 -9.65 -0.92
CA SER A 66 -1.86 -8.24 -1.06
C SER A 66 -3.33 -8.04 -1.36
N TYR A 67 -3.94 -7.00 -0.78
CA TYR A 67 -5.32 -6.58 -0.94
C TYR A 67 -5.35 -5.12 -1.35
N TYR A 68 -6.09 -4.80 -2.40
CA TYR A 68 -6.14 -3.46 -2.97
C TYR A 68 -7.55 -2.91 -2.87
N TYR A 69 -7.69 -1.81 -2.18
CA TYR A 69 -8.95 -1.11 -1.96
C TYR A 69 -8.95 0.25 -2.65
N SER A 70 -10.09 0.64 -3.21
CA SER A 70 -10.30 1.98 -3.75
C SER A 70 -11.23 2.77 -2.82
N THR A 71 -10.81 3.96 -2.40
CA THR A 71 -11.65 4.85 -1.60
C THR A 71 -12.69 5.57 -2.48
N PRO A 72 -13.75 6.18 -1.90
CA PRO A 72 -14.68 7.02 -2.67
C PRO A 72 -14.00 8.16 -3.44
N LYS A 73 -12.90 8.70 -2.91
CA LYS A 73 -12.06 9.70 -3.59
C LYS A 73 -11.05 9.11 -4.57
N LYS A 74 -11.15 7.82 -4.91
CA LYS A 74 -10.27 7.13 -5.86
C LYS A 74 -8.79 7.06 -5.43
N MET A 75 -8.51 7.18 -4.14
CA MET A 75 -7.21 6.81 -3.58
C MET A 75 -7.11 5.29 -3.47
N VAL A 76 -5.92 4.75 -3.65
CA VAL A 76 -5.67 3.31 -3.54
C VAL A 76 -5.04 3.01 -2.18
N ILE A 77 -5.66 2.10 -1.42
CA ILE A 77 -5.07 1.53 -0.21
C ILE A 77 -4.64 0.10 -0.56
N ALA A 78 -3.34 -0.14 -0.50
CA ALA A 78 -2.76 -1.48 -0.64
C ALA A 78 -2.36 -2.01 0.74
N VAL A 79 -2.88 -3.19 1.11
CA VAL A 79 -2.50 -3.90 2.33
C VAL A 79 -1.77 -5.16 1.93
N GLN A 80 -0.56 -5.36 2.44
CA GLN A 80 0.18 -6.61 2.29
C GLN A 80 0.40 -7.25 3.66
N VAL A 81 0.09 -8.55 3.76
CA VAL A 81 0.35 -9.36 4.95
C VAL A 81 1.32 -10.47 4.57
N PHE A 82 2.49 -10.48 5.18
CA PHE A 82 3.59 -11.40 4.85
C PHE A 82 4.48 -11.66 6.08
N ASP A 83 5.30 -12.69 6.04
CA ASP A 83 6.23 -13.02 7.13
C ASP A 83 7.71 -12.97 6.72
N GLY A 84 7.99 -12.90 5.42
CA GLY A 84 9.37 -12.93 4.91
C GLY A 84 10.11 -14.23 5.28
N GLY A 85 9.37 -15.35 5.51
CA GLY A 85 9.89 -16.62 5.90
C GLY A 85 10.37 -16.69 7.37
N ARG A 86 9.89 -15.81 8.25
CA ARG A 86 10.30 -15.74 9.67
C ARG A 86 9.18 -15.21 10.57
N ARG A 87 9.30 -15.48 11.88
CA ARG A 87 8.39 -14.88 12.87
C ARG A 87 8.70 -13.40 13.05
N VAL A 88 7.67 -12.56 12.94
CA VAL A 88 7.77 -11.11 13.09
C VAL A 88 7.33 -10.71 14.51
N PRO A 89 8.19 -10.00 15.27
CA PRO A 89 7.80 -9.46 16.57
C PRO A 89 6.66 -8.45 16.43
N PRO A 90 5.75 -8.33 17.43
CA PRO A 90 4.66 -7.37 17.38
C PRO A 90 5.15 -5.92 17.53
N GLY A 91 4.38 -4.99 16.97
CA GLY A 91 4.61 -3.55 17.07
C GLY A 91 5.56 -2.98 16.01
N SER A 92 5.82 -1.68 16.09
CA SER A 92 6.55 -0.89 15.07
C SER A 92 8.05 -0.72 15.36
N ASP A 93 8.51 -1.03 16.59
CA ASP A 93 9.82 -0.60 17.07
C ASP A 93 10.85 -1.71 17.16
N SER A 94 10.50 -2.96 16.83
CA SER A 94 11.47 -4.04 16.81
C SER A 94 12.52 -3.82 15.70
N PRO A 95 13.80 -4.19 15.91
CA PRO A 95 14.84 -4.10 14.87
C PRO A 95 14.44 -4.79 13.56
N THR A 96 13.68 -5.88 13.67
CA THR A 96 13.14 -6.63 12.53
C THR A 96 12.18 -5.79 11.69
N VAL A 97 11.22 -5.08 12.34
CA VAL A 97 10.27 -4.20 11.64
C VAL A 97 10.96 -2.96 11.09
N ILE A 98 11.92 -2.40 11.84
CA ILE A 98 12.72 -1.24 11.39
C ILE A 98 13.53 -1.60 10.14
N GLY A 99 14.19 -2.76 10.14
CA GLY A 99 14.96 -3.24 9.00
C GLY A 99 14.09 -3.44 7.75
N GLU A 100 12.94 -4.09 7.92
CA GLU A 100 12.00 -4.32 6.83
C GLU A 100 11.41 -3.01 6.29
N PHE A 101 11.07 -2.06 7.16
CA PHE A 101 10.61 -0.74 6.74
C PHE A 101 11.65 -0.01 5.88
N THR A 102 12.92 -0.14 6.22
CA THR A 102 14.03 0.44 5.45
C THR A 102 14.15 -0.20 4.06
N ASN A 103 14.02 -1.54 3.99
CA ASN A 103 14.03 -2.28 2.72
C ASN A 103 12.85 -1.88 1.82
N GLU A 104 11.65 -1.78 2.40
CA GLU A 104 10.44 -1.38 1.67
C GLU A 104 10.55 0.05 1.12
N LEU A 105 11.13 0.95 1.88
CA LEU A 105 11.35 2.33 1.43
C LEU A 105 12.40 2.40 0.31
N ALA A 106 13.48 1.64 0.40
CA ALA A 106 14.49 1.55 -0.66
C ALA A 106 13.90 0.96 -1.95
N SER A 107 13.08 -0.09 -1.82
CA SER A 107 12.37 -0.70 -2.95
C SER A 107 11.38 0.28 -3.60
N ALA A 108 10.66 1.07 -2.80
CA ALA A 108 9.75 2.10 -3.31
C ALA A 108 10.52 3.18 -4.09
N GLU A 109 11.66 3.63 -3.59
CA GLU A 109 12.51 4.60 -4.26
C GLU A 109 13.05 4.07 -5.59
N GLU A 110 13.54 2.83 -5.62
CA GLU A 110 14.04 2.19 -6.83
C GLU A 110 12.94 2.03 -7.88
N GLN A 111 11.75 1.61 -7.49
CA GLN A 111 10.63 1.46 -8.41
C GLN A 111 10.14 2.80 -8.97
N ILE A 112 10.15 3.86 -8.18
CA ILE A 112 9.85 5.20 -8.66
C ILE A 112 10.88 5.61 -9.72
N LYS A 113 12.16 5.41 -9.46
CA LYS A 113 13.24 5.72 -10.41
C LYS A 113 13.12 4.91 -11.71
N SER A 114 12.87 3.61 -11.62
CA SER A 114 12.72 2.72 -12.78
C SER A 114 11.39 2.92 -13.51
N GLY A 115 10.34 3.35 -12.82
CA GLY A 115 9.00 3.59 -13.36
C GLY A 115 8.85 4.89 -14.17
N GLY A 116 9.93 5.62 -14.42
CA GLY A 116 9.90 6.85 -15.21
C GLY A 116 9.40 8.08 -14.46
N TYR A 117 9.32 8.01 -13.13
CA TYR A 117 9.08 9.17 -12.30
C TYR A 117 10.36 9.96 -12.10
N THR A 118 10.20 11.27 -11.95
CA THR A 118 11.29 12.19 -11.60
C THR A 118 11.10 12.67 -10.16
N ARG A 119 12.17 13.13 -9.51
CA ARG A 119 12.11 13.73 -8.18
C ARG A 119 11.41 12.87 -7.13
N PHE A 120 12.14 11.94 -6.56
CA PHE A 120 11.73 11.30 -5.31
C PHE A 120 12.07 12.21 -4.13
N GLU A 121 11.07 12.58 -3.33
CA GLU A 121 11.24 13.45 -2.16
C GLU A 121 10.64 12.78 -0.93
N ARG A 122 11.38 12.74 0.17
CA ARG A 122 10.93 12.23 1.46
C ARG A 122 11.65 12.90 2.62
N PRO A 123 11.09 12.89 3.84
CA PRO A 123 11.81 13.21 5.06
C PRO A 123 13.01 12.26 5.25
N SER A 124 14.07 12.76 5.88
CA SER A 124 15.26 11.96 6.18
C SER A 124 15.02 10.85 7.19
N VAL A 125 14.09 11.08 8.11
CA VAL A 125 13.79 10.15 9.22
C VAL A 125 12.31 9.73 9.17
N PRO A 126 12.02 8.42 9.20
CA PRO A 126 10.67 7.92 9.40
C PRO A 126 10.12 8.34 10.76
N SER A 127 8.80 8.46 10.86
CA SER A 127 8.07 8.72 12.09
C SER A 127 7.28 7.49 12.55
N THR A 128 6.58 7.63 13.66
CA THR A 128 5.50 6.70 14.06
C THR A 128 4.16 7.37 13.86
N CYS A 129 3.16 6.60 13.47
CA CYS A 129 1.77 7.04 13.38
C CYS A 129 0.86 6.02 14.05
N THR A 130 -0.20 6.51 14.69
CA THR A 130 -1.17 5.67 15.39
C THR A 130 -2.55 5.84 14.78
N TYR A 131 -3.20 4.72 14.47
CA TYR A 131 -4.56 4.66 13.97
C TYR A 131 -5.36 3.69 14.86
N GLY A 132 -6.35 4.20 15.57
CA GLY A 132 -7.01 3.45 16.65
C GLY A 132 -6.01 3.07 17.73
N SER A 133 -5.88 1.78 18.04
CA SER A 133 -4.92 1.24 19.01
C SER A 133 -3.59 0.75 18.40
N VAL A 134 -3.42 0.86 17.08
CA VAL A 134 -2.27 0.27 16.39
C VAL A 134 -1.27 1.36 16.00
N THR A 135 -0.03 1.17 16.41
CA THR A 135 1.10 2.04 16.04
C THR A 135 1.91 1.41 14.91
N PHE A 136 2.22 2.23 13.93
CA PHE A 136 3.02 1.88 12.75
C PHE A 136 4.29 2.73 12.69
N ARG A 137 5.32 2.18 12.11
CA ARG A 137 6.37 2.96 11.51
C ARG A 137 5.85 3.54 10.21
N CYS A 138 6.05 4.85 9.97
CA CYS A 138 5.45 5.50 8.81
C CYS A 138 6.33 6.58 8.18
N ILE A 139 6.11 6.80 6.89
CA ILE A 139 6.70 7.89 6.13
C ILE A 139 5.77 8.30 4.99
N THR A 140 5.72 9.59 4.70
CA THR A 140 5.10 10.10 3.48
C THR A 140 6.21 10.53 2.52
N TYR A 141 6.12 10.10 1.28
CA TYR A 141 7.02 10.48 0.21
C TYR A 141 6.24 10.92 -1.02
N SER A 142 6.92 11.59 -1.94
CA SER A 142 6.31 12.01 -3.19
C SER A 142 7.26 11.81 -4.36
N ALA A 143 6.68 11.75 -5.55
CA ALA A 143 7.40 11.75 -6.81
C ALA A 143 6.66 12.63 -7.84
N MET A 144 7.39 13.05 -8.87
CA MET A 144 6.81 13.77 -10.00
C MET A 144 6.63 12.81 -11.17
N THR A 145 5.47 12.85 -11.82
CA THR A 145 5.28 12.19 -13.12
C THR A 145 6.02 12.95 -14.22
N GLN A 146 6.18 12.35 -15.39
CA GLN A 146 6.72 13.04 -16.57
C GLN A 146 5.88 14.24 -17.02
N ALA A 147 4.59 14.26 -16.66
CA ALA A 147 3.69 15.38 -16.90
C ALA A 147 3.75 16.48 -15.82
N ASN A 148 4.79 16.44 -14.95
CA ASN A 148 4.95 17.35 -13.80
C ASN A 148 3.77 17.35 -12.80
N LEU A 149 3.05 16.25 -12.69
CA LEU A 149 2.02 16.07 -11.68
C LEU A 149 2.62 15.35 -10.48
N ARG A 150 2.38 15.89 -9.28
CA ARG A 150 2.88 15.29 -8.05
C ARG A 150 1.96 14.17 -7.59
N VAL A 151 2.58 13.03 -7.28
CA VAL A 151 1.94 11.88 -6.63
C VAL A 151 2.56 11.68 -5.26
N TYR A 152 1.76 11.25 -4.32
CA TYR A 152 2.16 11.04 -2.93
C TYR A 152 1.84 9.62 -2.52
N SER A 153 2.65 9.09 -1.62
CA SER A 153 2.41 7.81 -0.97
C SER A 153 2.72 7.91 0.52
N LYS A 154 1.89 7.30 1.34
CA LYS A 154 2.19 7.08 2.75
C LYS A 154 2.33 5.59 2.99
N LEU A 155 3.53 5.20 3.43
CA LEU A 155 3.89 3.82 3.78
C LEU A 155 3.82 3.66 5.29
N LEU A 156 3.15 2.58 5.72
CA LEU A 156 3.02 2.17 7.11
C LEU A 156 3.44 0.72 7.24
N LEU A 157 4.15 0.37 8.31
CA LEU A 157 4.55 -1.01 8.62
C LEU A 157 4.49 -1.26 10.12
N THR A 158 3.94 -2.42 10.50
CA THR A 158 3.96 -2.93 11.87
C THR A 158 4.05 -4.44 11.88
N GLY A 159 4.51 -5.01 12.99
CA GLY A 159 4.39 -6.44 13.28
C GLY A 159 3.04 -6.74 13.93
N TYR A 160 2.32 -7.75 13.44
CA TYR A 160 1.03 -8.16 13.96
C TYR A 160 0.85 -9.68 13.84
N ARG A 161 0.65 -10.37 14.96
CA ARG A 161 0.46 -11.84 14.99
C ARG A 161 1.48 -12.58 14.13
N GLU A 162 2.76 -12.33 14.41
CA GLU A 162 3.92 -12.96 13.74
C GLU A 162 4.11 -12.64 12.25
N HIS A 163 3.38 -11.66 11.71
CA HIS A 163 3.49 -11.20 10.33
C HIS A 163 3.75 -9.70 10.28
N TYR A 164 4.32 -9.25 9.18
CA TYR A 164 4.27 -7.84 8.81
C TYR A 164 2.89 -7.50 8.28
N VAL A 165 2.36 -6.36 8.71
CA VAL A 165 1.22 -5.70 8.07
C VAL A 165 1.73 -4.39 7.48
N LYS A 166 1.85 -4.37 6.16
CA LYS A 166 2.25 -3.20 5.38
C LYS A 166 1.01 -2.56 4.77
N ILE A 167 0.84 -1.27 4.97
CA ILE A 167 -0.24 -0.51 4.37
C ILE A 167 0.39 0.65 3.59
N ARG A 168 -0.06 0.84 2.35
CA ARG A 168 0.30 1.99 1.54
C ARG A 168 -0.96 2.64 1.01
N ILE A 169 -1.05 3.96 1.14
CA ILE A 169 -2.08 4.74 0.48
C ILE A 169 -1.43 5.68 -0.52
N ASP A 170 -1.96 5.71 -1.74
CA ASP A 170 -1.49 6.56 -2.82
C ASP A 170 -2.57 7.59 -3.19
N TRP A 171 -2.13 8.85 -3.40
CA TRP A 171 -3.00 9.94 -3.84
C TRP A 171 -2.25 10.90 -4.77
N GLY A 172 -2.97 11.71 -5.52
CA GLY A 172 -2.35 12.56 -6.52
C GLY A 172 -2.97 13.95 -6.66
N GLN A 173 -2.14 14.91 -7.00
CA GLN A 173 -2.55 16.29 -7.26
C GLN A 173 -3.56 16.37 -8.43
N ALA A 174 -3.40 15.54 -9.46
CA ALA A 174 -4.31 15.49 -10.61
C ALA A 174 -5.76 15.17 -10.23
N MET A 175 -5.98 14.46 -9.11
CA MET A 175 -7.29 14.09 -8.60
C MET A 175 -7.80 15.04 -7.51
N GLN A 176 -7.11 16.15 -7.26
CA GLN A 176 -7.42 17.12 -6.20
C GLN A 176 -7.49 16.47 -4.80
N GLN A 177 -6.73 15.40 -4.59
CA GLN A 177 -6.66 14.67 -3.33
C GLN A 177 -5.61 15.31 -2.42
N SER A 178 -5.86 15.32 -1.12
CA SER A 178 -4.98 15.90 -0.11
C SER A 178 -4.45 14.85 0.88
N SER A 179 -3.41 15.21 1.63
CA SER A 179 -2.92 14.39 2.74
C SER A 179 -3.99 14.22 3.84
N ALA A 180 -4.82 15.23 4.07
CA ALA A 180 -5.93 15.14 5.02
C ALA A 180 -6.97 14.09 4.57
N ASP A 181 -7.25 13.99 3.27
CA ASP A 181 -8.14 12.95 2.72
C ASP A 181 -7.53 11.55 2.92
N ALA A 182 -6.22 11.42 2.68
CA ALA A 182 -5.52 10.16 2.89
C ALA A 182 -5.51 9.74 4.37
N ASP A 183 -5.26 10.68 5.28
CA ASP A 183 -5.29 10.42 6.71
C ASP A 183 -6.71 10.06 7.19
N ALA A 184 -7.75 10.76 6.70
CA ALA A 184 -9.14 10.43 7.02
C ALA A 184 -9.52 9.02 6.53
N ALA A 185 -9.07 8.63 5.33
CA ALA A 185 -9.29 7.28 4.80
C ALA A 185 -8.60 6.22 5.68
N LEU A 186 -7.35 6.44 6.10
CA LEU A 186 -6.63 5.53 6.99
C LEU A 186 -7.26 5.45 8.38
N GLN A 187 -7.77 6.56 8.93
CA GLN A 187 -8.49 6.58 10.22
C GLN A 187 -9.78 5.76 10.19
N ALA A 188 -10.45 5.68 9.06
CA ALA A 188 -11.62 4.82 8.89
C ALA A 188 -11.24 3.36 8.62
N PHE A 189 -10.18 3.14 7.83
CA PHE A 189 -9.79 1.83 7.33
C PHE A 189 -9.07 0.97 8.37
N ILE A 190 -8.02 1.51 9.01
CA ILE A 190 -7.13 0.72 9.87
C ILE A 190 -7.83 0.19 11.12
N PRO A 191 -8.61 0.99 11.89
CA PRO A 191 -9.36 0.46 13.02
C PRO A 191 -10.39 -0.60 12.63
N ALA A 192 -10.99 -0.50 11.43
CA ALA A 192 -11.91 -1.52 10.92
C ALA A 192 -11.20 -2.82 10.51
N LEU A 193 -9.92 -2.75 10.13
CA LEU A 193 -9.10 -3.92 9.77
C LEU A 193 -8.48 -4.59 10.99
N MET A 194 -8.00 -3.82 11.96
CA MET A 194 -7.11 -4.27 13.04
C MET A 194 -7.71 -4.00 14.44
N HIS A 195 -8.91 -4.51 14.67
CA HIS A 195 -9.61 -4.45 15.99
C HIS A 195 -9.41 -5.70 16.84
#